data_815f5ad2641e577c163e80b70d7320e6
#
_entry.id   815f5ad2641e577c163e80b70d7320e6
#
_cell.length_a   1.000
_cell.length_b   1.000
_cell.length_c   1.000
_cell.angle_alpha   90.00
_cell.angle_beta   90.00
_cell.angle_gamma   90.00
#
_symmetry.space_group_name_H-M   'P 1'
#
loop_
_entity.id
_entity.type
_entity.pdbx_description
1 polymer ?
#
loop_
_entity_poly.entity_id
_entity_poly.type
_entity_poly.pdbx_seq_one_letter_code
_entity_poly.pdbx_strand_id
1 'polypeptide(L)'
;VRIAQLANFIGPASGGMKTAVQALAEGYVAAGAARLLVVPGPADARYTTPLGGVVQLRAPRVGASYRLIVEPWRVIDALEEFGPTAIEVNDKSTLLPVTRWARRNGVASVLFSHERLDHMLAMRMGLDASVKTTIGLYNKILVRQFDTVVVTSGFARAEFRLPAAAAGCPLVRVPLGVDLATFRPAPASVVRHDGPLRLVHVGRLSREKSPHLAVATAVELHRRGVDVQLDVYGDGPHLDELRAIAGRAPVTFHGHVAGRAELASRVASADVALSVCPGETFGLAVLESLACGTPVVTASSGGARELVDEQSGAWAPPRPSALAEAVLAVAARPEAQRRRAARARAEQFPWSATVDRMLAVHDRLGSRAPRALVA
;
A
#
# COMPACT_ATOMS: atom_id res chain seq x y z
N VAL A 1 8.15 16.10 -19.06
CA VAL A 1 7.73 14.68 -19.03
C VAL A 1 6.20 14.62 -19.10
N ARG A 2 5.63 13.68 -19.84
CA ARG A 2 4.19 13.43 -19.98
C ARG A 2 3.91 12.02 -19.50
N ILE A 3 3.31 11.86 -18.32
CA ILE A 3 3.13 10.58 -17.64
C ILE A 3 1.68 10.14 -17.74
N ALA A 4 1.42 8.95 -18.27
CA ALA A 4 0.10 8.33 -18.22
C ALA A 4 0.08 7.24 -17.15
N GLN A 5 -0.71 7.44 -16.09
CA GLN A 5 -0.95 6.45 -15.04
C GLN A 5 -2.14 5.58 -15.43
N LEU A 6 -1.92 4.28 -15.52
CA LEU A 6 -2.93 3.28 -15.87
C LEU A 6 -3.23 2.47 -14.62
N ALA A 7 -4.46 2.54 -14.13
CA ALA A 7 -4.82 1.94 -12.85
C ALA A 7 -6.18 1.24 -12.92
N ASN A 8 -6.17 -0.04 -13.24
CA ASN A 8 -7.29 -0.93 -12.93
C ASN A 8 -7.40 -1.09 -11.39
N PHE A 9 -8.44 -1.68 -10.90
CA PHE A 9 -8.65 -1.92 -9.45
C PHE A 9 -8.66 -0.68 -8.55
N ILE A 10 -8.72 0.54 -9.12
CA ILE A 10 -9.06 1.74 -8.35
C ILE A 10 -10.58 1.87 -8.31
N GLY A 11 -11.12 1.80 -7.10
CA GLY A 11 -12.55 1.95 -6.82
C GLY A 11 -12.77 2.79 -5.56
N PRO A 12 -14.04 3.04 -5.19
CA PRO A 12 -14.37 3.82 -3.99
C PRO A 12 -13.74 3.28 -2.71
N ALA A 13 -13.64 1.94 -2.60
CA ALA A 13 -13.08 1.24 -1.44
C ALA A 13 -11.57 0.92 -1.58
N SER A 14 -10.88 1.45 -2.59
CA SER A 14 -9.43 1.22 -2.75
C SER A 14 -8.66 2.02 -1.73
N GLY A 15 -7.76 1.35 -1.02
CA GLY A 15 -6.89 1.94 0.00
C GLY A 15 -5.55 2.42 -0.58
N GLY A 16 -4.46 1.77 -0.18
CA GLY A 16 -3.08 2.22 -0.43
C GLY A 16 -2.71 2.55 -1.87
N MET A 17 -3.18 1.78 -2.87
CA MET A 17 -2.90 2.06 -4.28
C MET A 17 -3.52 3.41 -4.72
N LYS A 18 -4.78 3.68 -4.34
CA LYS A 18 -5.44 4.95 -4.65
C LYS A 18 -4.68 6.13 -4.03
N THR A 19 -4.29 5.99 -2.76
CA THR A 19 -3.48 7.00 -2.06
C THR A 19 -2.14 7.24 -2.76
N ALA A 20 -1.45 6.17 -3.18
CA ALA A 20 -0.17 6.29 -3.87
C ALA A 20 -0.31 6.97 -5.24
N VAL A 21 -1.27 6.56 -6.06
CA VAL A 21 -1.52 7.15 -7.40
C VAL A 21 -1.89 8.63 -7.26
N GLN A 22 -2.68 9.00 -6.26
CA GLN A 22 -3.06 10.39 -6.02
C GLN A 22 -1.86 11.23 -5.55
N ALA A 23 -1.09 10.77 -4.57
CA ALA A 23 0.06 11.50 -4.05
C ALA A 23 1.16 11.67 -5.11
N LEU A 24 1.37 10.66 -5.95
CA LEU A 24 2.27 10.78 -7.11
C LEU A 24 1.74 11.80 -8.12
N ALA A 25 0.42 11.81 -8.38
CA ALA A 25 -0.20 12.80 -9.26
C ALA A 25 0.04 14.24 -8.78
N GLU A 26 -0.18 14.50 -7.50
CA GLU A 26 0.09 15.80 -6.87
C GLU A 26 1.56 16.22 -7.07
N GLY A 27 2.49 15.30 -6.79
CA GLY A 27 3.92 15.55 -6.95
C GLY A 27 4.35 15.75 -8.42
N TYR A 28 3.83 14.95 -9.35
CA TYR A 28 4.15 15.09 -10.77
C TYR A 28 3.68 16.43 -11.34
N VAL A 29 2.45 16.82 -11.02
CA VAL A 29 1.91 18.12 -11.47
C VAL A 29 2.67 19.28 -10.82
N ALA A 30 2.99 19.21 -9.54
CA ALA A 30 3.79 20.21 -8.85
C ALA A 30 5.21 20.34 -9.45
N ALA A 31 5.77 19.26 -9.98
CA ALA A 31 7.06 19.26 -10.70
C ALA A 31 6.93 19.67 -12.17
N GLY A 32 5.74 20.12 -12.64
CA GLY A 32 5.51 20.57 -14.01
C GLY A 32 5.31 19.45 -15.06
N ALA A 33 5.11 18.20 -14.63
CA ALA A 33 4.81 17.12 -15.55
C ALA A 33 3.34 17.17 -16.01
N ALA A 34 3.08 16.95 -17.29
CA ALA A 34 1.71 16.70 -17.77
C ALA A 34 1.29 15.28 -17.37
N ARG A 35 0.09 15.13 -16.83
CA ARG A 35 -0.40 13.86 -16.33
C ARG A 35 -1.76 13.49 -16.89
N LEU A 36 -1.93 12.20 -17.26
CA LEU A 36 -3.19 11.54 -17.57
C LEU A 36 -3.42 10.37 -16.60
N LEU A 37 -4.64 10.21 -16.11
CA LEU A 37 -5.08 9.01 -15.40
C LEU A 37 -6.09 8.26 -16.24
N VAL A 38 -5.86 6.97 -16.50
CA VAL A 38 -6.84 6.07 -17.12
C VAL A 38 -7.32 5.06 -16.10
N VAL A 39 -8.63 5.03 -15.86
CA VAL A 39 -9.29 4.19 -14.85
C VAL A 39 -10.56 3.54 -15.38
N PRO A 40 -10.97 2.38 -14.83
CA PRO A 40 -12.27 1.81 -15.13
C PRO A 40 -13.40 2.53 -14.38
N GLY A 41 -14.57 2.60 -15.00
CA GLY A 41 -15.76 3.20 -14.39
C GLY A 41 -17.08 2.55 -14.83
N PRO A 42 -18.20 3.03 -14.29
CA PRO A 42 -19.54 2.55 -14.68
C PRO A 42 -19.96 3.02 -16.08
N ALA A 43 -19.42 4.14 -16.54
CA ALA A 43 -19.65 4.76 -17.84
C ALA A 43 -18.36 5.40 -18.33
N ASP A 44 -18.34 5.73 -19.62
CA ASP A 44 -17.26 6.53 -20.20
C ASP A 44 -17.39 7.98 -19.72
N ALA A 45 -16.24 8.56 -19.36
CA ALA A 45 -16.13 9.97 -19.01
C ALA A 45 -14.72 10.48 -19.27
N ARG A 46 -14.64 11.76 -19.66
CA ARG A 46 -13.37 12.49 -19.81
C ARG A 46 -13.53 13.82 -19.10
N TYR A 47 -12.60 14.14 -18.23
CA TYR A 47 -12.62 15.39 -17.49
C TYR A 47 -11.21 15.79 -17.06
N THR A 48 -11.04 17.07 -16.77
CA THR A 48 -9.79 17.61 -16.26
C THR A 48 -9.95 17.95 -14.78
N THR A 49 -8.93 17.65 -14.02
CA THR A 49 -8.80 17.97 -12.60
C THR A 49 -7.55 18.84 -12.38
N PRO A 50 -7.38 19.45 -11.21
CA PRO A 50 -6.11 20.06 -10.84
C PRO A 50 -4.91 19.12 -10.90
N LEU A 51 -5.14 17.81 -10.88
CA LEU A 51 -4.12 16.75 -10.97
C LEU A 51 -3.97 16.18 -12.40
N GLY A 52 -4.42 16.90 -13.41
CA GLY A 52 -4.34 16.51 -14.82
C GLY A 52 -5.62 15.88 -15.38
N GLY A 53 -5.52 15.38 -16.62
CA GLY A 53 -6.64 14.73 -17.30
C GLY A 53 -7.00 13.39 -16.71
N VAL A 54 -8.29 13.05 -16.78
CA VAL A 54 -8.81 11.74 -16.39
C VAL A 54 -9.65 11.17 -17.53
N VAL A 55 -9.34 9.96 -17.94
CA VAL A 55 -10.14 9.14 -18.86
C VAL A 55 -10.69 7.95 -18.07
N GLN A 56 -11.99 7.97 -17.84
CA GLN A 56 -12.71 6.84 -17.31
C GLN A 56 -13.30 6.01 -18.44
N LEU A 57 -12.98 4.73 -18.46
CA LEU A 57 -13.51 3.79 -19.44
C LEU A 57 -14.56 2.90 -18.80
N ARG A 58 -15.73 2.78 -19.45
CA ARG A 58 -16.75 1.82 -19.03
C ARG A 58 -16.14 0.43 -19.00
N ALA A 59 -16.26 -0.25 -17.86
CA ALA A 59 -15.67 -1.55 -17.64
C ALA A 59 -16.56 -2.46 -16.79
N PRO A 60 -16.58 -3.78 -17.05
CA PRO A 60 -17.33 -4.75 -16.28
C PRO A 60 -16.92 -4.78 -14.82
N ARG A 61 -17.85 -5.16 -13.94
CA ARG A 61 -17.56 -5.41 -12.52
C ARG A 61 -16.82 -6.74 -12.36
N VAL A 62 -15.82 -6.72 -11.49
CA VAL A 62 -15.09 -7.90 -11.05
C VAL A 62 -15.13 -7.95 -9.52
N GLY A 63 -15.85 -8.92 -8.98
CA GLY A 63 -16.15 -8.94 -7.55
C GLY A 63 -17.09 -7.81 -7.11
N ALA A 64 -17.16 -7.57 -5.81
CA ALA A 64 -18.11 -6.61 -5.24
C ALA A 64 -17.76 -5.14 -5.48
N SER A 65 -16.46 -4.78 -5.58
CA SER A 65 -16.00 -3.40 -5.47
C SER A 65 -15.13 -2.91 -6.62
N TYR A 66 -14.73 -3.77 -7.54
CA TYR A 66 -13.76 -3.43 -8.58
C TYR A 66 -14.37 -3.51 -9.99
N ARG A 67 -13.74 -2.80 -10.91
CA ARG A 67 -13.97 -2.89 -12.35
C ARG A 67 -12.66 -3.13 -13.05
N LEU A 68 -12.72 -3.73 -14.25
CA LEU A 68 -11.55 -4.12 -15.01
C LEU A 68 -11.70 -3.70 -16.45
N ILE A 69 -10.75 -2.92 -16.98
CA ILE A 69 -10.68 -2.60 -18.40
C ILE A 69 -10.24 -3.87 -19.14
N VAL A 70 -11.12 -4.41 -19.97
CA VAL A 70 -10.86 -5.59 -20.81
C VAL A 70 -10.63 -5.24 -22.29
N GLU A 71 -10.70 -3.96 -22.62
CA GLU A 71 -10.55 -3.40 -23.97
C GLU A 71 -9.30 -2.52 -24.04
N PRO A 72 -8.10 -3.11 -24.17
CA PRO A 72 -6.84 -2.35 -24.13
C PRO A 72 -6.69 -1.36 -25.30
N TRP A 73 -7.36 -1.57 -26.44
CA TRP A 73 -7.38 -0.63 -27.55
C TRP A 73 -7.94 0.73 -27.17
N ARG A 74 -8.96 0.79 -26.32
CA ARG A 74 -9.54 2.05 -25.84
C ARG A 74 -8.58 2.84 -24.93
N VAL A 75 -7.71 2.12 -24.22
CA VAL A 75 -6.61 2.74 -23.47
C VAL A 75 -5.60 3.31 -24.44
N ILE A 76 -5.27 2.57 -25.51
CA ILE A 76 -4.33 2.99 -26.55
C ILE A 76 -4.84 4.27 -27.23
N ASP A 77 -6.12 4.35 -27.60
CA ASP A 77 -6.72 5.55 -28.18
C ASP A 77 -6.52 6.79 -27.29
N ALA A 78 -6.74 6.62 -25.97
CA ALA A 78 -6.55 7.70 -24.99
C ALA A 78 -5.06 8.09 -24.85
N LEU A 79 -4.14 7.13 -24.97
CA LEU A 79 -2.70 7.38 -24.94
C LEU A 79 -2.21 8.08 -26.21
N GLU A 80 -2.71 7.71 -27.39
CA GLU A 80 -2.37 8.37 -28.67
C GLU A 80 -2.80 9.83 -28.66
N GLU A 81 -3.98 10.14 -28.15
CA GLU A 81 -4.47 11.51 -27.98
C GLU A 81 -3.61 12.30 -26.97
N PHE A 82 -3.23 11.67 -25.86
CA PHE A 82 -2.43 12.34 -24.83
C PHE A 82 -0.96 12.48 -25.24
N GLY A 83 -0.38 11.57 -26.00
CA GLY A 83 1.03 11.56 -26.40
C GLY A 83 2.00 11.44 -25.19
N PRO A 84 1.95 10.36 -24.38
CA PRO A 84 2.81 10.22 -23.22
C PRO A 84 4.26 9.98 -23.61
N THR A 85 5.19 10.42 -22.77
CA THR A 85 6.60 10.01 -22.83
C THR A 85 6.84 8.74 -22.02
N ALA A 86 5.98 8.47 -21.04
CA ALA A 86 6.02 7.27 -20.20
C ALA A 86 4.62 6.83 -19.79
N ILE A 87 4.42 5.51 -19.71
CA ILE A 87 3.28 4.90 -19.04
C ILE A 87 3.70 4.29 -17.70
N GLU A 88 2.91 4.50 -16.66
CA GLU A 88 3.04 3.90 -15.34
C GLU A 88 1.85 2.98 -15.08
N VAL A 89 2.10 1.67 -15.12
CA VAL A 89 1.05 0.64 -15.00
C VAL A 89 1.01 0.15 -13.56
N ASN A 90 -0.13 0.27 -12.93
CA ASN A 90 -0.34 -0.03 -11.51
C ASN A 90 -0.98 -1.42 -11.27
N ASP A 91 -1.22 -2.18 -12.32
CA ASP A 91 -1.69 -3.56 -12.23
C ASP A 91 -0.81 -4.53 -13.03
N LYS A 92 -0.82 -5.80 -12.66
CA LYS A 92 0.11 -6.78 -13.21
C LYS A 92 -0.42 -7.51 -14.45
N SER A 93 -1.71 -7.44 -14.78
CA SER A 93 -2.30 -8.40 -15.70
C SER A 93 -3.05 -7.84 -16.90
N THR A 94 -3.86 -6.83 -16.70
CA THR A 94 -4.92 -6.47 -17.65
C THR A 94 -4.49 -5.54 -18.78
N LEU A 95 -3.42 -4.78 -18.58
CA LEU A 95 -2.96 -3.77 -19.54
C LEU A 95 -1.65 -4.17 -20.24
N LEU A 96 -1.28 -5.45 -20.24
CA LEU A 96 -0.09 -5.94 -20.96
C LEU A 96 -0.08 -5.62 -22.47
N PRO A 97 -1.20 -5.67 -23.22
CA PRO A 97 -1.17 -5.26 -24.64
C PRO A 97 -0.74 -3.80 -24.85
N VAL A 98 -1.01 -2.92 -23.87
CA VAL A 98 -0.61 -1.51 -23.92
C VAL A 98 0.91 -1.35 -23.87
N THR A 99 1.63 -2.23 -23.18
CA THR A 99 3.10 -2.18 -23.13
C THR A 99 3.74 -2.47 -24.48
N ARG A 100 3.09 -3.32 -25.32
CA ARG A 100 3.55 -3.57 -26.70
C ARG A 100 3.39 -2.34 -27.56
N TRP A 101 2.26 -1.64 -27.43
CA TRP A 101 2.04 -0.36 -28.09
C TRP A 101 3.09 0.67 -27.64
N ALA A 102 3.32 0.81 -26.35
CA ALA A 102 4.32 1.74 -25.81
C ALA A 102 5.70 1.48 -26.40
N ARG A 103 6.15 0.22 -26.45
CA ARG A 103 7.44 -0.17 -27.03
C ARG A 103 7.54 0.19 -28.51
N ARG A 104 6.48 -0.02 -29.32
CA ARG A 104 6.44 0.32 -30.77
C ARG A 104 6.51 1.82 -31.00
N ASN A 105 5.99 2.62 -30.07
CA ASN A 105 5.93 4.08 -30.19
C ASN A 105 7.04 4.80 -29.41
N GLY A 106 8.05 4.07 -28.89
CA GLY A 106 9.15 4.68 -28.14
C GLY A 106 8.73 5.27 -26.79
N VAL A 107 7.58 4.86 -26.26
CA VAL A 107 7.06 5.30 -24.96
C VAL A 107 7.61 4.40 -23.87
N ALA A 108 8.24 4.98 -22.85
CA ALA A 108 8.77 4.23 -21.73
C ALA A 108 7.65 3.55 -20.90
N SER A 109 7.93 2.35 -20.38
CA SER A 109 6.95 1.57 -19.63
C SER A 109 7.47 1.18 -18.23
N VAL A 110 6.73 1.56 -17.20
CA VAL A 110 7.03 1.29 -15.80
C VAL A 110 5.91 0.43 -15.21
N LEU A 111 6.26 -0.71 -14.62
CA LEU A 111 5.34 -1.44 -13.75
C LEU A 111 5.54 -0.96 -12.31
N PHE A 112 4.53 -0.36 -11.71
CA PHE A 112 4.54 -0.05 -10.28
C PHE A 112 3.77 -1.14 -9.51
N SER A 113 4.51 -2.04 -8.86
CA SER A 113 3.92 -3.17 -8.15
C SER A 113 3.52 -2.78 -6.74
N HIS A 114 2.22 -2.64 -6.51
CA HIS A 114 1.63 -2.33 -5.20
C HIS A 114 1.35 -3.57 -4.35
N GLU A 115 1.21 -4.74 -4.98
CA GLU A 115 0.83 -5.98 -4.31
C GLU A 115 1.79 -7.11 -4.66
N ARG A 116 1.93 -8.06 -3.75
CA ARG A 116 2.66 -9.29 -3.96
C ARG A 116 1.71 -10.45 -4.25
N LEU A 117 1.58 -10.81 -5.55
CA LEU A 117 0.57 -11.77 -6.03
C LEU A 117 0.79 -13.16 -5.47
N ASP A 118 2.04 -13.64 -5.40
CA ASP A 118 2.36 -14.97 -4.91
C ASP A 118 1.88 -15.16 -3.46
N HIS A 119 2.06 -14.14 -2.64
CA HIS A 119 1.65 -14.17 -1.24
C HIS A 119 0.13 -13.97 -1.06
N MET A 120 -0.46 -13.05 -1.82
CA MET A 120 -1.89 -12.78 -1.78
C MET A 120 -2.72 -14.01 -2.20
N LEU A 121 -2.32 -14.70 -3.28
CA LEU A 121 -3.01 -15.89 -3.75
C LEU A 121 -2.80 -17.09 -2.82
N ALA A 122 -1.58 -17.26 -2.27
CA ALA A 122 -1.31 -18.30 -1.27
C ALA A 122 -2.22 -18.16 -0.05
N MET A 123 -2.39 -16.93 0.46
CA MET A 123 -3.27 -16.66 1.60
C MET A 123 -4.76 -16.86 1.30
N ARG A 124 -5.21 -16.63 0.06
CA ARG A 124 -6.61 -16.80 -0.34
C ARG A 124 -6.96 -18.26 -0.65
N MET A 125 -6.04 -19.00 -1.27
CA MET A 125 -6.30 -20.34 -1.82
C MET A 125 -5.71 -21.46 -0.98
N GLY A 126 -4.87 -21.17 0.01
CA GLY A 126 -4.20 -22.19 0.84
C GLY A 126 -3.19 -23.05 0.09
N LEU A 127 -2.75 -22.64 -1.10
CA LEU A 127 -1.88 -23.38 -2.02
C LEU A 127 -0.48 -22.73 -2.05
N ASP A 128 0.47 -23.27 -1.31
CA ASP A 128 1.78 -22.61 -1.18
C ASP A 128 2.77 -22.86 -2.33
N ALA A 129 2.99 -24.09 -2.74
CA ALA A 129 4.08 -24.42 -3.67
C ALA A 129 3.70 -24.25 -5.15
N SER A 130 2.55 -24.75 -5.58
CA SER A 130 2.11 -24.69 -6.99
C SER A 130 1.78 -23.24 -7.41
N VAL A 131 1.17 -22.47 -6.52
CA VAL A 131 0.87 -21.04 -6.76
C VAL A 131 2.16 -20.26 -6.93
N LYS A 132 3.17 -20.45 -6.08
CA LYS A 132 4.46 -19.77 -6.18
C LYS A 132 5.16 -20.07 -7.51
N THR A 133 5.12 -21.32 -7.98
CA THR A 133 5.72 -21.72 -9.26
C THR A 133 5.01 -21.05 -10.44
N THR A 134 3.68 -21.06 -10.46
CA THR A 134 2.87 -20.46 -11.53
C THR A 134 3.08 -18.95 -11.58
N ILE A 135 3.06 -18.27 -10.44
CA ILE A 135 3.35 -16.83 -10.35
C ILE A 135 4.79 -16.53 -10.76
N GLY A 136 5.75 -17.37 -10.38
CA GLY A 136 7.14 -17.24 -10.82
C GLY A 136 7.28 -17.29 -12.34
N LEU A 137 6.57 -18.19 -13.02
CA LEU A 137 6.54 -18.26 -14.49
C LEU A 137 5.86 -17.03 -15.10
N TYR A 138 4.73 -16.63 -14.54
CA TYR A 138 4.02 -15.42 -14.96
C TYR A 138 4.92 -14.18 -14.82
N ASN A 139 5.61 -14.01 -13.71
CA ASN A 139 6.52 -12.89 -13.48
C ASN A 139 7.69 -12.88 -14.46
N LYS A 140 8.18 -14.04 -14.94
CA LYS A 140 9.20 -14.11 -16.02
C LYS A 140 8.70 -13.52 -17.34
N ILE A 141 7.41 -13.67 -17.64
CA ILE A 141 6.79 -13.08 -18.83
C ILE A 141 6.54 -11.60 -18.57
N LEU A 142 5.99 -11.27 -17.41
CA LEU A 142 5.61 -9.91 -17.04
C LEU A 142 6.78 -8.93 -17.09
N VAL A 143 7.93 -9.25 -16.46
CA VAL A 143 9.09 -8.35 -16.41
C VAL A 143 9.69 -8.04 -17.79
N ARG A 144 9.47 -8.91 -18.79
CA ARG A 144 9.94 -8.69 -20.16
C ARG A 144 9.09 -7.66 -20.93
N GLN A 145 7.91 -7.35 -20.40
CA GLN A 145 7.00 -6.39 -21.03
C GLN A 145 7.30 -4.94 -20.64
N PHE A 146 8.07 -4.71 -19.57
CA PHE A 146 8.35 -3.39 -19.03
C PHE A 146 9.83 -3.01 -19.14
N ASP A 147 10.10 -1.72 -19.23
CA ASP A 147 11.46 -1.18 -19.23
C ASP A 147 12.04 -1.16 -17.83
N THR A 148 11.19 -1.06 -16.79
CA THR A 148 11.56 -1.17 -15.38
C THR A 148 10.38 -1.63 -14.53
N VAL A 149 10.70 -2.29 -13.43
CA VAL A 149 9.74 -2.64 -12.38
C VAL A 149 10.06 -1.86 -11.13
N VAL A 150 9.08 -1.14 -10.59
CA VAL A 150 9.17 -0.41 -9.33
C VAL A 150 8.45 -1.21 -8.25
N VAL A 151 9.08 -1.36 -7.09
CA VAL A 151 8.55 -2.04 -5.90
C VAL A 151 8.70 -1.16 -4.68
N THR A 152 7.81 -1.31 -3.70
CA THR A 152 7.75 -0.42 -2.54
C THR A 152 8.66 -0.84 -1.38
N SER A 153 9.04 -2.13 -1.30
CA SER A 153 9.80 -2.71 -0.18
C SER A 153 10.76 -3.80 -0.65
N GLY A 154 11.68 -4.21 0.22
CA GLY A 154 12.52 -5.38 0.02
C GLY A 154 11.70 -6.67 -0.05
N PHE A 155 10.63 -6.75 0.76
CA PHE A 155 9.66 -7.85 0.69
C PHE A 155 8.98 -7.95 -0.67
N ALA A 156 8.51 -6.82 -1.25
CA ALA A 156 7.96 -6.79 -2.60
C ALA A 156 9.02 -7.10 -3.67
N ARG A 157 10.27 -6.64 -3.46
CA ARG A 157 11.39 -6.92 -4.36
C ARG A 157 11.66 -8.41 -4.51
N ALA A 158 11.47 -9.21 -3.47
CA ALA A 158 11.74 -10.63 -3.49
C ALA A 158 10.91 -11.38 -4.55
N GLU A 159 9.69 -10.92 -4.87
CA GLU A 159 8.84 -11.50 -5.92
C GLU A 159 9.48 -11.40 -7.31
N PHE A 160 10.16 -10.29 -7.61
CA PHE A 160 10.69 -10.00 -8.95
C PHE A 160 12.20 -10.21 -9.08
N ARG A 161 12.93 -10.45 -7.98
CA ARG A 161 14.39 -10.48 -7.98
C ARG A 161 14.97 -11.43 -9.02
N LEU A 162 14.51 -12.67 -9.05
CA LEU A 162 15.02 -13.66 -10.00
C LEU A 162 14.50 -13.45 -11.43
N PRO A 163 13.18 -13.24 -11.65
CA PRO A 163 12.65 -12.94 -12.98
C PRO A 163 13.27 -11.70 -13.63
N ALA A 164 13.41 -10.62 -12.88
CA ALA A 164 13.96 -9.37 -13.38
C ALA A 164 15.45 -9.49 -13.73
N ALA A 165 16.24 -10.16 -12.89
CA ALA A 165 17.65 -10.43 -13.18
C ALA A 165 17.82 -11.27 -14.45
N ALA A 166 17.03 -12.34 -14.61
CA ALA A 166 17.07 -13.20 -15.79
C ALA A 166 16.63 -12.49 -17.10
N ALA A 167 15.78 -11.46 -16.98
CA ALA A 167 15.30 -10.67 -18.12
C ALA A 167 16.16 -9.41 -18.40
N GLY A 168 17.15 -9.09 -17.55
CA GLY A 168 17.88 -7.82 -17.61
C GLY A 168 16.96 -6.60 -17.37
N CYS A 169 15.81 -6.78 -16.69
CA CYS A 169 14.88 -5.72 -16.39
C CYS A 169 15.31 -5.02 -15.08
N PRO A 170 15.55 -3.70 -15.07
CA PRO A 170 15.86 -2.96 -13.86
C PRO A 170 14.76 -3.10 -12.81
N LEU A 171 15.15 -3.38 -11.57
CA LEU A 171 14.26 -3.50 -10.42
C LEU A 171 14.60 -2.40 -9.39
N VAL A 172 13.74 -1.39 -9.32
CA VAL A 172 13.97 -0.19 -8.51
C VAL A 172 13.08 -0.21 -7.27
N ARG A 173 13.64 0.07 -6.09
CA ARG A 173 12.86 0.24 -4.87
C ARG A 173 12.52 1.70 -4.64
N VAL A 174 11.23 2.01 -4.60
CA VAL A 174 10.69 3.32 -4.29
C VAL A 174 9.68 3.16 -3.14
N PRO A 175 10.10 3.39 -1.89
CA PRO A 175 9.17 3.40 -0.75
C PRO A 175 8.10 4.46 -0.94
N LEU A 176 6.88 4.17 -0.49
CA LEU A 176 5.80 5.15 -0.45
C LEU A 176 6.02 6.14 0.69
N GLY A 177 5.37 7.29 0.59
CA GLY A 177 5.42 8.34 1.60
C GLY A 177 4.19 8.37 2.50
N VAL A 178 4.19 9.34 3.42
CA VAL A 178 3.06 9.66 4.28
C VAL A 178 2.80 11.17 4.28
N ASP A 179 1.53 11.53 4.43
CA ASP A 179 1.10 12.92 4.60
C ASP A 179 1.35 13.35 6.05
N LEU A 180 2.49 13.97 6.28
CA LEU A 180 2.95 14.44 7.59
C LEU A 180 2.17 15.66 8.12
N ALA A 181 1.40 16.33 7.28
CA ALA A 181 0.56 17.46 7.67
C ALA A 181 -0.78 16.98 8.25
N THR A 182 -1.41 16.02 7.61
CA THR A 182 -2.66 15.42 8.09
C THR A 182 -2.41 14.48 9.26
N PHE A 183 -1.44 13.55 9.12
CA PHE A 183 -1.07 12.61 10.16
C PHE A 183 0.03 13.24 11.03
N ARG A 184 -0.36 13.69 12.20
CA ARG A 184 0.53 14.38 13.17
C ARG A 184 0.18 13.97 14.59
N PRO A 185 1.15 14.06 15.53
CA PRO A 185 0.89 13.77 16.93
C PRO A 185 -0.24 14.63 17.51
N ALA A 186 -1.00 14.06 18.44
CA ALA A 186 -1.98 14.84 19.20
C ALA A 186 -1.28 15.92 20.04
N PRO A 187 -1.96 17.05 20.31
CA PRO A 187 -1.48 18.01 21.29
C PRO A 187 -1.24 17.34 22.65
N ALA A 188 -0.22 17.75 23.39
CA ALA A 188 0.15 17.17 24.68
C ALA A 188 -1.00 17.15 25.70
N SER A 189 -1.95 18.11 25.61
CA SER A 189 -3.14 18.20 26.45
C SER A 189 -4.16 17.06 26.22
N VAL A 190 -4.04 16.30 25.15
CA VAL A 190 -4.95 15.18 24.77
C VAL A 190 -4.38 13.83 25.17
N VAL A 191 -3.10 13.78 25.49
CA VAL A 191 -2.41 12.54 25.90
C VAL A 191 -2.85 12.20 27.33
N ARG A 192 -3.44 11.02 27.49
CA ARG A 192 -3.96 10.54 28.79
C ARG A 192 -2.93 9.61 29.43
N HIS A 193 -2.68 9.83 30.72
CA HIS A 193 -1.74 9.01 31.49
C HIS A 193 -2.40 7.89 32.30
N ASP A 194 -3.75 7.92 32.44
CA ASP A 194 -4.52 6.97 33.22
C ASP A 194 -5.58 6.26 32.34
N GLY A 195 -5.80 4.97 32.58
CA GLY A 195 -6.79 4.15 31.91
C GLY A 195 -6.22 2.92 31.19
N PRO A 196 -7.05 2.20 30.41
CA PRO A 196 -6.62 1.00 29.69
C PRO A 196 -5.55 1.30 28.65
N LEU A 197 -4.68 0.34 28.40
CA LEU A 197 -3.75 0.36 27.28
C LEU A 197 -4.54 0.41 25.95
N ARG A 198 -4.45 1.53 25.23
CA ARG A 198 -5.22 1.78 24.02
C ARG A 198 -4.48 1.29 22.79
N LEU A 199 -5.03 0.27 22.17
CA LEU A 199 -4.55 -0.28 20.92
C LEU A 199 -5.42 0.21 19.76
N VAL A 200 -4.82 0.38 18.58
CA VAL A 200 -5.56 0.71 17.36
C VAL A 200 -5.16 -0.24 16.22
N HIS A 201 -6.13 -0.66 15.44
CA HIS A 201 -5.92 -1.32 14.15
C HIS A 201 -6.65 -0.57 13.06
N VAL A 202 -5.95 -0.26 11.97
CA VAL A 202 -6.50 0.43 10.80
C VAL A 202 -6.27 -0.44 9.57
N GLY A 203 -7.34 -0.83 8.89
CA GLY A 203 -7.22 -1.60 7.66
C GLY A 203 -8.51 -2.25 7.20
N ARG A 204 -8.49 -2.78 5.97
CA ARG A 204 -9.60 -3.58 5.46
C ARG A 204 -9.74 -4.86 6.29
N LEU A 205 -10.97 -5.20 6.65
CA LEU A 205 -11.27 -6.41 7.40
C LEU A 205 -11.42 -7.63 6.46
N SER A 206 -10.29 -8.01 5.87
CA SER A 206 -10.18 -9.11 4.91
C SER A 206 -8.98 -10.01 5.25
N ARG A 207 -9.03 -11.29 4.85
CA ARG A 207 -8.02 -12.30 5.24
C ARG A 207 -6.59 -11.89 4.87
N GLU A 208 -6.40 -11.30 3.72
CA GLU A 208 -5.10 -10.84 3.23
C GLU A 208 -4.48 -9.71 4.07
N LYS A 209 -5.29 -9.03 4.91
CA LYS A 209 -4.82 -8.01 5.88
C LYS A 209 -4.65 -8.56 7.30
N SER A 210 -5.05 -9.81 7.51
CA SER A 210 -4.90 -10.54 8.78
C SER A 210 -5.40 -9.79 10.04
N PRO A 211 -6.57 -9.10 10.01
CA PRO A 211 -7.08 -8.36 11.16
C PRO A 211 -7.37 -9.26 12.37
N HIS A 212 -7.60 -10.57 12.13
CA HIS A 212 -7.77 -11.57 13.18
C HIS A 212 -6.57 -11.65 14.13
N LEU A 213 -5.35 -11.41 13.64
CA LEU A 213 -4.16 -11.39 14.50
C LEU A 213 -4.17 -10.19 15.46
N ALA A 214 -4.63 -9.02 15.00
CA ALA A 214 -4.74 -7.84 15.86
C ALA A 214 -5.80 -8.06 16.96
N VAL A 215 -6.98 -8.56 16.59
CA VAL A 215 -8.06 -8.89 17.53
C VAL A 215 -7.61 -9.97 18.52
N ALA A 216 -7.05 -11.07 18.04
CA ALA A 216 -6.56 -12.15 18.89
C ALA A 216 -5.41 -11.72 19.83
N THR A 217 -4.61 -10.72 19.43
CA THR A 217 -3.59 -10.13 20.31
C THR A 217 -4.22 -9.36 21.47
N ALA A 218 -5.27 -8.59 21.22
CA ALA A 218 -6.02 -7.91 22.28
C ALA A 218 -6.72 -8.90 23.22
N VAL A 219 -7.31 -9.97 22.67
CA VAL A 219 -7.89 -11.06 23.47
C VAL A 219 -6.85 -11.72 24.35
N GLU A 220 -5.65 -11.97 23.84
CA GLU A 220 -4.55 -12.57 24.61
C GLU A 220 -4.09 -11.64 25.75
N LEU A 221 -3.97 -10.33 25.51
CA LEU A 221 -3.64 -9.34 26.53
C LEU A 221 -4.72 -9.31 27.63
N HIS A 222 -6.01 -9.26 27.24
CA HIS A 222 -7.13 -9.30 28.16
C HIS A 222 -7.13 -10.60 29.01
N ARG A 223 -6.87 -11.76 28.41
CA ARG A 223 -6.76 -13.05 29.10
C ARG A 223 -5.62 -13.07 30.13
N ARG A 224 -4.56 -12.30 29.90
CA ARG A 224 -3.44 -12.11 30.85
C ARG A 224 -3.74 -11.12 31.96
N GLY A 225 -4.94 -10.56 32.03
CA GLY A 225 -5.34 -9.57 33.02
C GLY A 225 -4.85 -8.15 32.75
N VAL A 226 -4.37 -7.87 31.52
CA VAL A 226 -4.00 -6.51 31.13
C VAL A 226 -5.27 -5.70 30.88
N ASP A 227 -5.38 -4.53 31.50
CA ASP A 227 -6.44 -3.57 31.19
C ASP A 227 -6.15 -2.95 29.82
N VAL A 228 -6.87 -3.39 28.79
CA VAL A 228 -6.62 -3.08 27.37
C VAL A 228 -7.92 -2.75 26.65
N GLN A 229 -7.85 -1.82 25.68
CA GLN A 229 -8.93 -1.51 24.74
C GLN A 229 -8.36 -1.53 23.32
N LEU A 230 -8.98 -2.28 22.41
CA LEU A 230 -8.64 -2.24 20.99
C LEU A 230 -9.73 -1.53 20.19
N ASP A 231 -9.36 -0.46 19.49
CA ASP A 231 -10.20 0.21 18.50
C ASP A 231 -9.85 -0.24 17.10
N VAL A 232 -10.83 -0.76 16.35
CA VAL A 232 -10.66 -1.28 14.98
C VAL A 232 -11.37 -0.36 14.00
N TYR A 233 -10.60 0.26 13.09
CA TYR A 233 -11.10 1.14 12.02
C TYR A 233 -10.95 0.48 10.66
N GLY A 234 -12.06 0.29 9.99
CA GLY A 234 -12.17 -0.31 8.66
C GLY A 234 -13.36 -1.25 8.54
N ASP A 235 -13.65 -1.60 7.29
CA ASP A 235 -14.73 -2.52 6.94
C ASP A 235 -14.21 -3.68 6.10
N GLY A 236 -14.98 -4.75 6.05
CA GLY A 236 -14.68 -5.88 5.21
C GLY A 236 -15.50 -7.13 5.53
N PRO A 237 -15.40 -8.16 4.69
CA PRO A 237 -16.25 -9.35 4.74
C PRO A 237 -16.03 -10.22 5.98
N HIS A 238 -14.97 -9.99 6.78
CA HIS A 238 -14.65 -10.80 7.95
C HIS A 238 -15.06 -10.18 9.28
N LEU A 239 -15.88 -9.11 9.27
CA LEU A 239 -16.28 -8.41 10.49
C LEU A 239 -16.95 -9.34 11.51
N ASP A 240 -17.85 -10.23 11.07
CA ASP A 240 -18.57 -11.12 12.00
C ASP A 240 -17.64 -12.21 12.58
N GLU A 241 -16.70 -12.71 11.79
CA GLU A 241 -15.65 -13.63 12.27
C GLU A 241 -14.78 -12.93 13.35
N LEU A 242 -14.43 -11.67 13.12
CA LEU A 242 -13.63 -10.88 14.07
C LEU A 242 -14.38 -10.59 15.37
N ARG A 243 -15.68 -10.32 15.30
CA ARG A 243 -16.54 -10.18 16.49
C ARG A 243 -16.61 -11.48 17.29
N ALA A 244 -16.70 -12.62 16.61
CA ALA A 244 -16.67 -13.93 17.25
C ALA A 244 -15.32 -14.19 17.96
N ILE A 245 -14.19 -13.83 17.34
CA ILE A 245 -12.85 -13.94 17.94
C ILE A 245 -12.73 -13.02 19.17
N ALA A 246 -13.23 -11.79 19.08
CA ALA A 246 -13.19 -10.83 20.18
C ALA A 246 -13.95 -11.31 21.43
N GLY A 247 -15.08 -11.99 21.24
CA GLY A 247 -15.89 -12.52 22.34
C GLY A 247 -16.27 -11.43 23.35
N ARG A 248 -15.76 -11.54 24.59
CA ARG A 248 -15.97 -10.56 25.65
C ARG A 248 -14.79 -9.61 25.87
N ALA A 249 -13.73 -9.74 25.09
CA ALA A 249 -12.58 -8.84 25.20
C ALA A 249 -12.98 -7.41 24.76
N PRO A 250 -12.35 -6.37 25.33
CA PRO A 250 -12.69 -4.97 25.05
C PRO A 250 -12.16 -4.55 23.66
N VAL A 251 -12.88 -4.96 22.61
CA VAL A 251 -12.62 -4.64 21.21
C VAL A 251 -13.82 -3.90 20.63
N THR A 252 -13.59 -2.72 20.09
CA THR A 252 -14.63 -1.91 19.45
C THR A 252 -14.39 -1.80 17.95
N PHE A 253 -15.40 -2.13 17.14
CA PHE A 253 -15.37 -2.02 15.69
C PHE A 253 -16.13 -0.77 15.26
N HIS A 254 -15.41 0.21 14.71
CA HIS A 254 -15.95 1.53 14.36
C HIS A 254 -16.39 1.64 12.89
N GLY A 255 -16.08 0.63 12.06
CA GLY A 255 -16.33 0.71 10.62
C GLY A 255 -15.32 1.61 9.90
N HIS A 256 -15.67 2.00 8.69
CA HIS A 256 -14.83 2.85 7.85
C HIS A 256 -14.91 4.32 8.28
N VAL A 257 -13.75 4.96 8.47
CA VAL A 257 -13.64 6.40 8.74
C VAL A 257 -13.27 7.10 7.44
N ALA A 258 -14.20 7.92 6.91
CA ALA A 258 -14.00 8.61 5.62
C ALA A 258 -13.04 9.80 5.73
N GLY A 259 -13.01 10.48 6.88
CA GLY A 259 -12.18 11.66 7.11
C GLY A 259 -10.76 11.29 7.52
N ARG A 260 -9.74 11.60 6.68
CA ARG A 260 -8.33 11.33 7.03
C ARG A 260 -7.88 12.04 8.31
N ALA A 261 -8.32 13.29 8.52
CA ALA A 261 -8.00 14.05 9.73
C ALA A 261 -8.65 13.44 10.99
N GLU A 262 -9.87 12.94 10.88
CA GLU A 262 -10.54 12.21 11.96
C GLU A 262 -9.78 10.91 12.27
N LEU A 263 -9.45 10.12 11.26
CA LEU A 263 -8.66 8.90 11.44
C LEU A 263 -7.32 9.21 12.12
N ALA A 264 -6.62 10.25 11.67
CA ALA A 264 -5.36 10.68 12.27
C ALA A 264 -5.51 11.01 13.77
N SER A 265 -6.57 11.73 14.16
CA SER A 265 -6.87 12.04 15.57
C SER A 265 -7.11 10.77 16.39
N ARG A 266 -7.87 9.81 15.85
CA ARG A 266 -8.13 8.51 16.51
C ARG A 266 -6.85 7.71 16.69
N VAL A 267 -6.02 7.62 15.66
CA VAL A 267 -4.72 6.92 15.71
C VAL A 267 -3.78 7.61 16.71
N ALA A 268 -3.69 8.94 16.69
CA ALA A 268 -2.83 9.71 17.60
C ALA A 268 -3.19 9.53 19.09
N SER A 269 -4.45 9.20 19.40
CA SER A 269 -4.91 8.94 20.77
C SER A 269 -4.59 7.54 21.28
N ALA A 270 -4.09 6.64 20.45
CA ALA A 270 -3.72 5.28 20.84
C ALA A 270 -2.29 5.21 21.40
N ASP A 271 -2.02 4.21 22.24
CA ASP A 271 -0.70 3.92 22.79
C ASP A 271 0.18 3.11 21.84
N VAL A 272 -0.43 2.14 21.14
CA VAL A 272 0.24 1.24 20.19
C VAL A 272 -0.70 0.93 19.03
N ALA A 273 -0.18 0.99 17.80
CA ALA A 273 -0.90 0.53 16.62
C ALA A 273 -0.49 -0.91 16.26
N LEU A 274 -1.47 -1.72 15.85
CA LEU A 274 -1.28 -3.11 15.41
C LEU A 274 -1.41 -3.20 13.89
N SER A 275 -0.28 -3.40 13.20
CA SER A 275 -0.24 -3.68 11.76
C SER A 275 0.46 -5.01 11.52
N VAL A 276 -0.21 -6.09 11.89
CA VAL A 276 0.38 -7.42 12.12
C VAL A 276 0.22 -8.40 10.96
N CYS A 277 -0.10 -7.92 9.76
CA CYS A 277 -0.20 -8.74 8.56
C CYS A 277 1.20 -9.21 8.10
N PRO A 278 1.49 -10.54 8.05
CA PRO A 278 2.79 -11.06 7.63
C PRO A 278 3.03 -10.93 6.12
N GLY A 279 1.97 -10.65 5.35
CA GLY A 279 2.00 -10.48 3.90
C GLY A 279 1.84 -9.03 3.43
N GLU A 280 1.89 -8.06 4.33
CA GLU A 280 1.77 -6.67 3.95
C GLU A 280 2.91 -6.24 3.01
N THR A 281 2.56 -5.70 1.85
CA THR A 281 3.57 -5.37 0.82
C THR A 281 4.38 -4.14 1.20
N PHE A 282 3.74 -3.14 1.82
CA PHE A 282 4.40 -1.92 2.30
C PHE A 282 3.88 -1.50 3.68
N GLY A 283 2.59 -1.10 3.79
CA GLY A 283 1.97 -0.71 5.04
C GLY A 283 1.83 0.81 5.23
N LEU A 284 1.01 1.48 4.41
CA LEU A 284 0.73 2.91 4.62
C LEU A 284 0.18 3.21 6.01
N ALA A 285 -0.70 2.34 6.54
CA ALA A 285 -1.23 2.48 7.89
C ALA A 285 -0.14 2.47 8.98
N VAL A 286 1.00 1.79 8.73
CA VAL A 286 2.18 1.86 9.61
C VAL A 286 2.76 3.27 9.61
N LEU A 287 3.03 3.83 8.43
CA LEU A 287 3.57 5.19 8.32
C LEU A 287 2.59 6.24 8.87
N GLU A 288 1.30 6.08 8.61
CA GLU A 288 0.25 6.95 9.14
C GLU A 288 0.21 6.92 10.67
N SER A 289 0.34 5.73 11.26
CA SER A 289 0.43 5.59 12.72
C SER A 289 1.70 6.20 13.30
N LEU A 290 2.86 5.91 12.71
CA LEU A 290 4.13 6.50 13.10
C LEU A 290 4.11 8.03 12.98
N ALA A 291 3.51 8.57 11.93
CA ALA A 291 3.37 10.02 11.72
C ALA A 291 2.50 10.68 12.80
N CYS A 292 1.50 9.97 13.31
CA CYS A 292 0.71 10.38 14.47
C CYS A 292 1.47 10.29 15.82
N GLY A 293 2.73 9.86 15.80
CA GLY A 293 3.50 9.61 17.02
C GLY A 293 3.07 8.32 17.74
N THR A 294 2.33 7.45 17.10
CA THR A 294 1.87 6.17 17.66
C THR A 294 2.83 5.06 17.22
N PRO A 295 3.56 4.44 18.17
CA PRO A 295 4.47 3.34 17.86
C PRO A 295 3.68 2.13 17.33
N VAL A 296 4.34 1.33 16.47
CA VAL A 296 3.66 0.25 15.76
C VAL A 296 4.27 -1.10 16.10
N VAL A 297 3.42 -2.08 16.37
CA VAL A 297 3.80 -3.51 16.40
C VAL A 297 3.41 -4.14 15.07
N THR A 298 4.40 -4.79 14.42
CA THR A 298 4.22 -5.49 13.14
C THR A 298 4.50 -6.98 13.27
N ALA A 299 4.07 -7.77 12.28
CA ALA A 299 4.62 -9.11 12.11
C ALA A 299 6.11 -9.05 11.78
N SER A 300 6.87 -10.10 12.09
CA SER A 300 8.32 -10.21 11.81
C SER A 300 8.63 -10.38 10.33
N SER A 301 7.62 -10.53 9.47
CA SER A 301 7.71 -10.64 8.01
C SER A 301 6.81 -9.60 7.34
N GLY A 302 6.99 -9.44 6.02
CA GLY A 302 6.26 -8.44 5.24
C GLY A 302 7.01 -7.11 5.12
N GLY A 303 6.53 -6.27 4.19
CA GLY A 303 7.10 -4.94 3.94
C GLY A 303 6.86 -3.95 5.08
N ALA A 304 5.77 -4.12 5.83
CA ALA A 304 5.47 -3.32 7.02
C ALA A 304 6.59 -3.38 8.07
N ARG A 305 7.24 -4.54 8.20
CA ARG A 305 8.38 -4.74 9.10
C ARG A 305 9.55 -3.79 8.80
N GLU A 306 9.77 -3.44 7.54
CA GLU A 306 10.86 -2.57 7.11
C GLU A 306 10.68 -1.10 7.53
N LEU A 307 9.47 -0.72 7.86
CA LEU A 307 9.11 0.65 8.28
C LEU A 307 9.35 0.91 9.77
N VAL A 308 9.50 -0.14 10.58
CA VAL A 308 9.62 -0.04 12.04
C VAL A 308 11.05 -0.38 12.46
N ASP A 309 11.60 0.44 13.32
CA ASP A 309 12.86 0.18 14.05
C ASP A 309 12.60 -0.04 15.55
N GLU A 310 13.65 -0.40 16.29
CA GLU A 310 13.55 -0.71 17.71
C GLU A 310 13.11 0.47 18.58
N GLN A 311 13.19 1.69 18.10
CA GLN A 311 12.76 2.87 18.85
C GLN A 311 11.31 3.24 18.56
N SER A 312 10.88 3.10 17.30
CA SER A 312 9.56 3.47 16.81
C SER A 312 8.49 2.39 16.99
N GLY A 313 8.88 1.19 17.41
CA GLY A 313 7.94 0.09 17.62
C GLY A 313 8.62 -1.22 17.96
N ALA A 314 7.97 -2.32 17.56
CA ALA A 314 8.50 -3.69 17.69
C ALA A 314 7.91 -4.60 16.62
N TRP A 315 8.43 -5.83 16.54
CA TRP A 315 7.91 -6.88 15.66
C TRP A 315 8.02 -8.24 16.33
N ALA A 316 7.12 -9.14 15.97
CA ALA A 316 7.12 -10.49 16.50
C ALA A 316 6.60 -11.51 15.46
N PRO A 317 6.85 -12.81 15.64
CA PRO A 317 6.16 -13.82 14.85
C PRO A 317 4.64 -13.61 14.88
N PRO A 318 3.91 -13.88 13.78
CA PRO A 318 2.48 -13.61 13.65
C PRO A 318 1.64 -14.60 14.49
N ARG A 319 1.84 -14.57 15.80
CA ARG A 319 1.12 -15.35 16.81
C ARG A 319 0.67 -14.41 17.92
N PRO A 320 -0.59 -14.51 18.38
CA PRO A 320 -1.16 -13.60 19.38
C PRO A 320 -0.29 -13.43 20.64
N SER A 321 0.26 -14.52 21.16
CA SER A 321 1.11 -14.49 22.35
C SER A 321 2.41 -13.69 22.15
N ALA A 322 3.09 -13.89 21.01
CA ALA A 322 4.34 -13.17 20.70
C ALA A 322 4.08 -11.69 20.39
N LEU A 323 2.97 -11.40 19.70
CA LEU A 323 2.55 -10.02 19.42
C LEU A 323 2.16 -9.29 20.71
N ALA A 324 1.50 -9.98 21.66
CA ALA A 324 1.16 -9.42 22.98
C ALA A 324 2.43 -9.03 23.77
N GLU A 325 3.47 -9.88 23.77
CA GLU A 325 4.77 -9.54 24.37
C GLU A 325 5.38 -8.28 23.72
N ALA A 326 5.36 -8.20 22.38
CA ALA A 326 5.86 -7.04 21.68
C ALA A 326 5.09 -5.75 22.02
N VAL A 327 3.76 -5.84 22.17
CA VAL A 327 2.93 -4.72 22.63
C VAL A 327 3.34 -4.26 24.02
N LEU A 328 3.48 -5.17 24.97
CA LEU A 328 3.88 -4.85 26.35
C LEU A 328 5.28 -4.23 26.38
N ALA A 329 6.22 -4.76 25.61
CA ALA A 329 7.57 -4.22 25.51
C ALA A 329 7.60 -2.78 24.96
N VAL A 330 6.73 -2.44 23.99
CA VAL A 330 6.59 -1.08 23.49
C VAL A 330 5.91 -0.19 24.52
N ALA A 331 4.83 -0.66 25.15
CA ALA A 331 4.06 0.10 26.13
C ALA A 331 4.88 0.45 27.40
N ALA A 332 5.80 -0.42 27.79
CA ALA A 332 6.69 -0.20 28.95
C ALA A 332 7.72 0.94 28.75
N ARG A 333 7.93 1.40 27.52
CA ARG A 333 8.84 2.51 27.25
C ARG A 333 8.21 3.85 27.64
N PRO A 334 9.02 4.87 28.05
CA PRO A 334 8.50 6.20 28.36
C PRO A 334 7.69 6.75 27.16
N GLU A 335 6.46 7.18 27.41
CA GLU A 335 5.52 7.59 26.36
C GLU A 335 6.09 8.68 25.44
N ALA A 336 6.63 9.74 26.03
CA ALA A 336 7.22 10.83 25.27
C ALA A 336 8.36 10.38 24.35
N GLN A 337 9.14 9.37 24.78
CA GLN A 337 10.24 8.83 23.96
C GLN A 337 9.71 8.01 22.79
N ARG A 338 8.79 7.05 23.05
CA ARG A 338 8.24 6.19 22.01
C ARG A 338 7.47 6.99 20.96
N ARG A 339 6.71 8.03 21.37
CA ARG A 339 5.96 8.91 20.47
C ARG A 339 6.89 9.75 19.59
N ARG A 340 7.93 10.36 20.16
CA ARG A 340 8.94 11.10 19.38
C ARG A 340 9.67 10.21 18.38
N ALA A 341 10.08 9.01 18.80
CA ALA A 341 10.75 8.07 17.92
C ALA A 341 9.84 7.61 16.76
N ALA A 342 8.57 7.33 17.04
CA ALA A 342 7.59 7.00 15.99
C ALA A 342 7.47 8.14 14.96
N ARG A 343 7.29 9.38 15.41
CA ARG A 343 7.21 10.54 14.52
C ARG A 343 8.49 10.74 13.71
N ALA A 344 9.65 10.71 14.32
CA ALA A 344 10.94 10.86 13.65
C ALA A 344 11.18 9.77 12.59
N ARG A 345 10.67 8.55 12.83
CA ARG A 345 10.73 7.46 11.85
C ARG A 345 9.86 7.77 10.63
N ALA A 346 8.63 8.25 10.81
CA ALA A 346 7.74 8.61 9.70
C ALA A 346 8.30 9.76 8.85
N GLU A 347 8.98 10.72 9.46
CA GLU A 347 9.60 11.86 8.77
C GLU A 347 10.69 11.48 7.77
N GLN A 348 11.22 10.25 7.83
CA GLN A 348 12.13 9.70 6.83
C GLN A 348 11.41 9.27 5.54
N PHE A 349 10.08 9.30 5.51
CA PHE A 349 9.25 8.85 4.39
C PHE A 349 8.27 9.93 3.91
N PRO A 350 8.72 11.15 3.56
CA PRO A 350 7.83 12.15 2.98
C PRO A 350 7.44 11.74 1.55
N TRP A 351 6.24 12.11 1.10
CA TRP A 351 5.83 11.87 -0.30
C TRP A 351 6.76 12.50 -1.33
N SER A 352 7.38 13.66 -1.01
CA SER A 352 8.37 14.29 -1.90
C SER A 352 9.50 13.33 -2.28
N ALA A 353 10.04 12.57 -1.33
CA ALA A 353 11.11 11.61 -1.61
C ALA A 353 10.63 10.45 -2.52
N THR A 354 9.36 10.04 -2.44
CA THR A 354 8.76 9.06 -3.36
C THR A 354 8.64 9.64 -4.78
N VAL A 355 8.14 10.87 -4.88
CA VAL A 355 7.96 11.60 -6.13
C VAL A 355 9.29 11.81 -6.84
N ASP A 356 10.31 12.33 -6.12
CA ASP A 356 11.65 12.57 -6.68
C ASP A 356 12.27 11.29 -7.26
N ARG A 357 12.11 10.17 -6.53
CA ARG A 357 12.60 8.86 -7.02
C ARG A 357 11.85 8.38 -8.25
N MET A 358 10.53 8.58 -8.31
CA MET A 358 9.73 8.21 -9.48
C MET A 358 10.05 9.09 -10.68
N LEU A 359 10.19 10.40 -10.51
CA LEU A 359 10.62 11.31 -11.57
C LEU A 359 12.01 10.92 -12.09
N ALA A 360 12.96 10.59 -11.21
CA ALA A 360 14.27 10.08 -11.62
C ALA A 360 14.22 8.74 -12.36
N VAL A 361 13.20 7.90 -12.12
CA VAL A 361 12.95 6.70 -12.95
C VAL A 361 12.48 7.09 -14.33
N HIS A 362 11.52 8.00 -14.44
CA HIS A 362 10.99 8.47 -15.73
C HIS A 362 12.05 9.20 -16.56
N ASP A 363 12.87 10.06 -15.96
CA ASP A 363 13.95 10.80 -16.64
C ASP A 363 15.00 9.85 -17.21
N ARG A 364 15.43 8.85 -16.45
CA ARG A 364 16.37 7.83 -16.91
C ARG A 364 15.83 6.98 -18.06
N LEU A 365 14.53 6.77 -18.11
CA LEU A 365 13.90 6.03 -19.22
C LEU A 365 13.73 6.93 -20.46
N GLY A 366 13.37 8.20 -20.28
CA GLY A 366 13.22 9.17 -21.36
C GLY A 366 14.55 9.49 -22.08
N SER A 367 15.69 9.34 -21.38
CA SER A 367 17.03 9.55 -21.96
C SER A 367 17.61 8.31 -22.68
N ARG A 368 16.95 7.16 -22.62
CA ARG A 368 17.38 5.94 -23.34
C ARG A 368 16.92 5.97 -24.79
N ALA A 369 17.82 5.67 -25.71
CA ALA A 369 17.44 5.39 -27.09
C ALA A 369 16.41 4.25 -27.15
N PRO A 370 15.44 4.29 -28.09
CA PRO A 370 14.44 3.24 -28.23
C PRO A 370 15.11 1.86 -28.30
N ARG A 371 14.68 0.92 -27.47
CA ARG A 371 15.14 -0.47 -27.57
C ARG A 371 14.75 -1.01 -28.95
N ALA A 372 15.72 -1.41 -29.77
CA ALA A 372 15.47 -2.09 -31.02
C ALA A 372 14.56 -3.30 -30.79
N LEU A 373 13.52 -3.44 -31.60
CA LEU A 373 12.66 -4.62 -31.62
C LEU A 373 13.55 -5.83 -31.94
N VAL A 374 13.76 -6.69 -30.97
CA VAL A 374 14.22 -8.06 -31.23
C VAL A 374 13.00 -8.80 -31.76
N ALA A 375 13.09 -9.18 -33.01
CA ALA A 375 12.06 -9.90 -33.76
C ALA A 375 11.77 -11.28 -33.13
#